data_a1dd12b691c81946de1c1c70b3fd2c9b
#
_entry.id   a1dd12b691c81946de1c1c70b3fd2c9b
#
_cell.length_a   1.000
_cell.length_b   1.000
_cell.length_c   1.000
_cell.angle_alpha   90.00
_cell.angle_beta   90.00
_cell.angle_gamma   90.00
#
_symmetry.space_group_name_H-M   'P 1'
#
loop_
_entity.id
_entity.type
_entity.pdbx_description
1 polymer ?
#
loop_
_entity_poly.entity_id
_entity_poly.type
_entity_poly.pdbx_seq_one_letter_code
_entity_poly.pdbx_strand_id
1 'polypeptide(L)'
;MGQQKLKIRTLSQKNFSSYGEVIELKGAEELVINQGTTTRFNALAFVDVGEEGGVPIISIFEGKRRPDPIKLILMERHPLGSQAFFPLSNHGWIVVVCKSNSSGEKPDLSTIECFYARGDQGVSYLKGTWHHPLIVLEASQKFFVVDRQGDGCNLNEFSIENLDINIGPDNLINSKSID
;
A
#
# COMPACT_ATOMS: atom_id res chain seq x y z
N MET A 1 16.30 -14.25 -18.82
CA MET A 1 14.86 -13.96 -18.64
C MET A 1 14.66 -12.51 -19.05
N GLY A 2 13.63 -12.19 -19.84
CA GLY A 2 13.42 -10.82 -20.27
C GLY A 2 12.92 -9.93 -19.12
N GLN A 3 13.27 -8.65 -19.15
CA GLN A 3 12.81 -7.62 -18.20
C GLN A 3 11.28 -7.56 -18.19
N GLN A 4 10.65 -7.79 -17.04
CA GLN A 4 9.20 -7.64 -16.89
C GLN A 4 8.87 -6.20 -16.45
N LYS A 5 8.21 -5.44 -17.35
CA LYS A 5 7.68 -4.12 -17.02
C LYS A 5 6.25 -4.24 -16.50
N LEU A 6 5.99 -3.70 -15.31
CA LEU A 6 4.65 -3.68 -14.74
C LEU A 6 3.81 -2.55 -15.33
N LYS A 7 2.56 -2.86 -15.66
CA LYS A 7 1.57 -1.85 -16.04
C LYS A 7 1.04 -1.18 -14.76
N ILE A 8 1.12 0.15 -14.71
CA ILE A 8 0.54 0.94 -13.62
C ILE A 8 -0.94 1.17 -13.91
N ARG A 9 -1.79 0.95 -12.90
CA ARG A 9 -3.23 1.23 -12.91
C ARG A 9 -3.53 2.32 -11.88
N THR A 10 -4.56 3.12 -12.09
CA THR A 10 -5.05 4.04 -11.06
C THR A 10 -5.62 3.26 -9.89
N LEU A 11 -5.25 3.64 -8.66
CA LEU A 11 -5.81 3.05 -7.45
C LEU A 11 -7.30 3.39 -7.30
N SER A 12 -8.11 2.42 -6.94
CA SER A 12 -9.53 2.59 -6.61
C SER A 12 -10.01 1.51 -5.66
N GLN A 13 -11.07 1.77 -4.90
CA GLN A 13 -11.71 0.77 -4.01
C GLN A 13 -11.98 -0.54 -4.75
N LYS A 14 -12.53 -0.46 -5.97
CA LYS A 14 -12.91 -1.63 -6.76
C LYS A 14 -11.73 -2.53 -7.10
N ASN A 15 -10.60 -1.97 -7.56
CA ASN A 15 -9.47 -2.77 -8.03
C ASN A 15 -8.50 -3.16 -6.92
N PHE A 16 -8.62 -2.56 -5.74
CA PHE A 16 -7.79 -2.86 -4.57
C PHE A 16 -8.47 -3.77 -3.53
N SER A 17 -9.76 -4.04 -3.66
CA SER A 17 -10.59 -4.73 -2.66
C SER A 17 -10.12 -6.13 -2.24
N SER A 18 -9.33 -6.82 -3.10
CA SER A 18 -8.72 -8.11 -2.77
C SER A 18 -7.47 -8.01 -1.90
N TYR A 19 -6.93 -6.80 -1.73
CA TYR A 19 -5.67 -6.52 -1.05
C TYR A 19 -5.87 -5.68 0.21
N GLY A 20 -6.98 -4.94 0.25
CA GLY A 20 -7.24 -4.00 1.33
C GLY A 20 -8.28 -2.96 0.99
N GLU A 21 -8.23 -1.89 1.74
CA GLU A 21 -9.12 -0.74 1.63
C GLU A 21 -8.34 0.49 1.15
N VAL A 22 -8.95 1.31 0.30
CA VAL A 22 -8.39 2.61 -0.07
C VAL A 22 -8.93 3.67 0.88
N ILE A 23 -8.03 4.39 1.53
CA ILE A 23 -8.38 5.49 2.45
C ILE A 23 -8.51 6.75 1.60
N GLU A 24 -9.74 7.13 1.24
CA GLU A 24 -10.04 8.32 0.44
C GLU A 24 -11.40 8.90 0.81
N LEU A 25 -11.60 10.19 0.53
CA LEU A 25 -12.87 10.87 0.85
C LEU A 25 -13.99 10.53 -0.14
N LYS A 26 -13.61 10.17 -1.38
CA LYS A 26 -14.56 9.86 -2.44
C LYS A 26 -15.40 8.63 -2.10
N GLY A 27 -16.70 8.82 -1.99
CA GLY A 27 -17.65 7.74 -1.68
C GLY A 27 -17.71 7.35 -0.21
N ALA A 28 -17.01 8.08 0.68
CA ALA A 28 -17.10 7.90 2.12
C ALA A 28 -18.47 8.33 2.66
N GLU A 29 -18.90 7.70 3.74
CA GLU A 29 -20.03 8.16 4.52
C GLU A 29 -19.66 9.48 5.25
N GLU A 30 -20.45 10.54 5.02
CA GLU A 30 -20.23 11.83 5.65
C GLU A 30 -21.17 12.03 6.84
N LEU A 31 -20.61 12.30 8.01
CA LEU A 31 -21.35 12.59 9.24
C LEU A 31 -21.00 14.00 9.71
N VAL A 32 -22.00 14.87 9.76
CA VAL A 32 -21.83 16.20 10.34
C VAL A 32 -21.94 16.10 11.86
N ILE A 33 -20.88 16.49 12.56
CA ILE A 33 -20.76 16.41 14.02
C ILE A 33 -20.37 17.77 14.61
N ASN A 34 -20.23 17.85 15.92
CA ASN A 34 -19.80 19.06 16.64
C ASN A 34 -20.64 20.31 16.26
N GLN A 35 -21.97 20.18 16.29
CA GLN A 35 -22.92 21.28 16.00
C GLN A 35 -22.75 21.89 14.59
N GLY A 36 -22.35 21.05 13.62
CA GLY A 36 -22.20 21.47 12.22
C GLY A 36 -20.82 22.00 11.84
N THR A 37 -19.87 22.05 12.78
CA THR A 37 -18.52 22.57 12.50
C THR A 37 -17.52 21.56 11.98
N THR A 38 -17.88 20.27 11.94
CA THR A 38 -16.96 19.19 11.55
C THR A 38 -17.68 18.17 10.69
N THR A 39 -17.09 17.83 9.54
CA THR A 39 -17.51 16.68 8.75
C THR A 39 -16.57 15.51 9.04
N ARG A 40 -17.14 14.41 9.53
CA ARG A 40 -16.42 13.14 9.69
C ARG A 40 -16.65 12.27 8.48
N PHE A 41 -15.58 11.92 7.76
CA PHE A 41 -15.58 10.86 6.76
C PHE A 41 -15.39 9.54 7.48
N ASN A 42 -16.48 8.78 7.57
CA ASN A 42 -16.59 7.70 8.55
C ASN A 42 -16.00 6.38 8.05
N ALA A 43 -15.29 5.68 8.93
CA ALA A 43 -14.85 4.29 8.75
C ALA A 43 -14.19 4.02 7.37
N LEU A 44 -13.19 4.82 7.00
CA LEU A 44 -12.48 4.69 5.72
C LEU A 44 -11.68 3.38 5.60
N ALA A 45 -11.26 2.83 6.73
CA ALA A 45 -10.59 1.53 6.85
C ALA A 45 -10.75 0.98 8.27
N PHE A 46 -10.57 -0.34 8.42
CA PHE A 46 -10.57 -1.01 9.71
C PHE A 46 -9.15 -1.42 10.12
N VAL A 47 -8.87 -1.33 11.43
CA VAL A 47 -7.60 -1.74 12.02
C VAL A 47 -7.78 -3.12 12.64
N ASP A 48 -7.19 -4.15 12.01
CA ASP A 48 -7.21 -5.55 12.48
C ASP A 48 -5.81 -5.94 12.94
N VAL A 49 -5.52 -5.78 14.24
CA VAL A 49 -4.20 -6.01 14.83
C VAL A 49 -4.22 -6.83 16.12
N GLY A 50 -5.40 -7.27 16.55
CA GLY A 50 -5.60 -7.88 17.87
C GLY A 50 -5.12 -9.33 18.02
N GLU A 51 -4.69 -9.99 16.94
CA GLU A 51 -4.21 -11.37 16.99
C GLU A 51 -2.97 -11.50 17.87
N GLU A 52 -2.89 -12.57 18.65
CA GLU A 52 -1.82 -12.81 19.65
C GLU A 52 -1.59 -11.62 20.61
N GLY A 53 -2.67 -10.93 21.01
CA GLY A 53 -2.59 -9.81 21.94
C GLY A 53 -1.95 -8.53 21.37
N GLY A 54 -1.91 -8.40 20.06
CA GLY A 54 -1.39 -7.21 19.38
C GLY A 54 -2.21 -5.96 19.69
N VAL A 55 -1.55 -4.81 19.67
CA VAL A 55 -2.15 -3.48 19.86
C VAL A 55 -1.82 -2.58 18.68
N PRO A 56 -2.73 -1.65 18.31
CA PRO A 56 -2.44 -0.69 17.25
C PRO A 56 -1.41 0.34 17.74
N ILE A 57 -0.45 0.66 16.88
CA ILE A 57 0.49 1.76 17.09
C ILE A 57 0.41 2.75 15.92
N ILE A 58 0.83 3.97 16.18
CA ILE A 58 0.93 5.04 15.20
C ILE A 58 2.40 5.38 15.01
N SER A 59 2.82 5.44 13.74
CA SER A 59 4.18 5.76 13.35
C SER A 59 4.19 6.78 12.20
N ILE A 60 5.33 7.41 11.98
CA ILE A 60 5.61 8.17 10.75
C ILE A 60 6.74 7.47 10.02
N PHE A 61 6.44 7.01 8.80
CA PHE A 61 7.47 6.45 7.93
C PHE A 61 7.90 7.49 6.90
N GLU A 62 9.19 7.62 6.66
CA GLU A 62 9.74 8.45 5.60
C GLU A 62 10.36 7.57 4.52
N GLY A 63 9.67 7.48 3.37
CA GLY A 63 10.20 6.83 2.17
C GLY A 63 11.15 7.76 1.43
N LYS A 64 12.23 7.21 0.86
CA LYS A 64 13.13 7.90 -0.07
C LYS A 64 12.99 7.33 -1.47
N ARG A 65 13.09 8.19 -2.49
CA ARG A 65 13.02 7.77 -3.89
C ARG A 65 14.11 6.73 -4.20
N ARG A 66 13.69 5.67 -4.88
CA ARG A 66 14.61 4.66 -5.44
C ARG A 66 15.14 5.13 -6.81
N PRO A 67 16.34 4.68 -7.24
CA PRO A 67 16.85 4.96 -8.59
C PRO A 67 15.91 4.46 -9.70
N ASP A 68 15.90 5.14 -10.84
CA ASP A 68 15.19 4.70 -12.04
C ASP A 68 16.07 3.74 -12.90
N PRO A 69 15.49 2.70 -13.51
CA PRO A 69 14.13 2.20 -13.29
C PRO A 69 13.97 1.66 -11.87
N ILE A 70 12.78 1.89 -11.27
CA ILE A 70 12.52 1.41 -9.91
C ILE A 70 12.44 -0.11 -9.93
N LYS A 71 13.47 -0.75 -9.38
CA LYS A 71 13.55 -2.20 -9.28
C LYS A 71 12.79 -2.70 -8.06
N LEU A 72 11.93 -3.70 -8.25
CA LEU A 72 11.29 -4.41 -7.14
C LEU A 72 12.25 -5.47 -6.61
N ILE A 73 12.51 -5.45 -5.31
CA ILE A 73 13.54 -6.29 -4.68
C ILE A 73 12.97 -7.34 -3.74
N LEU A 74 11.83 -7.06 -3.11
CA LEU A 74 11.18 -8.00 -2.20
C LEU A 74 9.67 -7.76 -2.14
N MET A 75 8.94 -8.75 -1.68
CA MET A 75 7.57 -8.63 -1.21
C MET A 75 7.55 -8.98 0.27
N GLU A 76 6.79 -8.21 1.06
CA GLU A 76 6.59 -8.46 2.48
C GLU A 76 5.11 -8.60 2.79
N ARG A 77 4.80 -9.24 3.92
CA ARG A 77 3.45 -9.30 4.48
C ARG A 77 3.49 -9.32 5.99
N HIS A 78 2.38 -8.89 6.59
CA HIS A 78 2.17 -8.90 8.03
C HIS A 78 1.05 -9.89 8.38
N PRO A 79 1.38 -11.14 8.81
CA PRO A 79 0.39 -12.20 9.04
C PRO A 79 -0.58 -11.92 10.19
N LEU A 80 -0.15 -11.14 11.18
CA LEU A 80 -0.89 -10.93 12.44
C LEU A 80 -1.58 -9.55 12.50
N GLY A 81 -1.42 -8.70 11.49
CA GLY A 81 -2.02 -7.38 11.53
C GLY A 81 -2.21 -6.73 10.17
N SER A 82 -3.25 -5.90 10.06
CA SER A 82 -3.38 -4.92 8.98
C SER A 82 -2.33 -3.83 9.12
N GLN A 83 -2.01 -3.15 8.01
CA GLN A 83 -1.10 -2.02 8.02
C GLN A 83 -1.64 -0.91 7.10
N ALA A 84 -1.86 0.27 7.67
CA ALA A 84 -2.40 1.41 6.95
C ALA A 84 -1.34 2.49 6.72
N PHE A 85 -1.33 3.05 5.52
CA PHE A 85 -0.49 4.16 5.10
C PHE A 85 -1.34 5.29 4.56
N PHE A 86 -1.15 6.50 5.05
CA PHE A 86 -1.75 7.70 4.49
C PHE A 86 -0.68 8.78 4.26
N PRO A 87 -0.52 9.31 3.02
CA PRO A 87 0.53 10.29 2.73
C PRO A 87 0.25 11.61 3.47
N LEU A 88 1.31 12.22 3.99
CA LEU A 88 1.27 13.53 4.65
C LEU A 88 1.59 14.68 3.66
N SER A 89 1.54 14.41 2.36
CA SER A 89 1.75 15.38 1.29
C SER A 89 0.83 15.08 0.11
N ASN A 90 0.62 16.05 -0.78
CA ASN A 90 -0.23 15.87 -1.97
C ASN A 90 0.50 15.19 -3.14
N HIS A 91 1.61 14.49 -2.88
CA HIS A 91 2.37 13.79 -3.93
C HIS A 91 1.88 12.35 -4.07
N GLY A 92 1.68 11.92 -5.32
CA GLY A 92 1.34 10.54 -5.61
C GLY A 92 2.48 9.58 -5.28
N TRP A 93 2.13 8.31 -5.11
CA TRP A 93 3.05 7.24 -4.76
C TRP A 93 2.62 5.92 -5.41
N ILE A 94 3.45 4.90 -5.33
CA ILE A 94 3.19 3.61 -5.97
C ILE A 94 2.94 2.53 -4.92
N VAL A 95 1.90 1.76 -5.17
CA VAL A 95 1.50 0.58 -4.38
C VAL A 95 1.67 -0.65 -5.26
N VAL A 96 2.45 -1.63 -4.79
CA VAL A 96 2.63 -2.91 -5.47
C VAL A 96 2.20 -4.02 -4.54
N VAL A 97 1.31 -4.88 -5.03
CA VAL A 97 0.73 -5.99 -4.27
C VAL A 97 0.67 -7.26 -5.11
N CYS A 98 0.52 -8.40 -4.46
CA CYS A 98 0.16 -9.65 -5.13
C CYS A 98 -0.62 -10.56 -4.18
N LYS A 99 -1.24 -11.60 -4.74
CA LYS A 99 -1.91 -12.64 -3.96
C LYS A 99 -0.90 -13.62 -3.39
N SER A 100 -1.31 -14.38 -2.38
CA SER A 100 -0.59 -15.57 -1.96
C SER A 100 -0.75 -16.68 -3.00
N ASN A 101 0.24 -17.56 -3.09
CA ASN A 101 0.15 -18.81 -3.86
C ASN A 101 -0.88 -19.77 -3.24
N SER A 102 -1.11 -20.91 -3.87
CA SER A 102 -2.11 -21.90 -3.43
C SER A 102 -1.87 -22.48 -2.03
N SER A 103 -0.60 -22.52 -1.56
CA SER A 103 -0.29 -22.92 -0.17
C SER A 103 -0.51 -21.80 0.85
N GLY A 104 -0.70 -20.56 0.42
CA GLY A 104 -0.79 -19.40 1.29
C GLY A 104 0.55 -18.90 1.86
N GLU A 105 1.67 -19.57 1.58
CA GLU A 105 2.96 -19.30 2.23
C GLU A 105 3.84 -18.28 1.48
N LYS A 106 3.71 -18.20 0.15
CA LYS A 106 4.56 -17.37 -0.71
C LYS A 106 3.72 -16.43 -1.58
N PRO A 107 4.31 -15.33 -2.08
CA PRO A 107 3.62 -14.50 -3.05
C PRO A 107 3.45 -15.24 -4.38
N ASP A 108 2.28 -15.12 -5.00
CA ASP A 108 2.05 -15.53 -6.38
C ASP A 108 2.43 -14.37 -7.31
N LEU A 109 3.65 -14.39 -7.79
CA LEU A 109 4.22 -13.32 -8.60
C LEU A 109 3.55 -13.15 -9.97
N SER A 110 2.78 -14.14 -10.43
CA SER A 110 1.96 -14.00 -11.64
C SER A 110 0.77 -13.04 -11.46
N THR A 111 0.43 -12.75 -10.21
CA THR A 111 -0.68 -11.86 -9.82
C THR A 111 -0.21 -10.48 -9.36
N ILE A 112 1.05 -10.10 -9.61
CA ILE A 112 1.56 -8.78 -9.24
C ILE A 112 0.74 -7.69 -9.93
N GLU A 113 0.22 -6.77 -9.14
CA GLU A 113 -0.44 -5.55 -9.59
C GLU A 113 0.29 -4.32 -9.05
N CYS A 114 0.34 -3.28 -9.89
CA CYS A 114 0.98 -2.01 -9.58
C CYS A 114 -0.05 -0.89 -9.72
N PHE A 115 -0.19 -0.07 -8.68
CA PHE A 115 -1.15 1.03 -8.65
C PHE A 115 -0.44 2.37 -8.41
N TYR A 116 -0.92 3.39 -9.11
CA TYR A 116 -0.66 4.78 -8.78
C TYR A 116 -1.73 5.25 -7.79
N ALA A 117 -1.30 5.65 -6.62
CA ALA A 117 -2.13 6.31 -5.60
C ALA A 117 -1.88 7.81 -5.65
N ARG A 118 -2.96 8.61 -5.66
CA ARG A 118 -2.85 10.08 -5.56
C ARG A 118 -2.38 10.48 -4.16
N GLY A 119 -1.95 11.73 -4.00
CA GLY A 119 -1.51 12.26 -2.72
C GLY A 119 -2.61 12.41 -1.66
N ASP A 120 -3.88 12.26 -2.05
CA ASP A 120 -5.05 12.24 -1.18
C ASP A 120 -5.61 10.82 -0.94
N GLN A 121 -4.89 9.79 -1.41
CA GLN A 121 -5.24 8.38 -1.23
C GLN A 121 -4.22 7.65 -0.38
N GLY A 122 -4.67 7.04 0.71
CA GLY A 122 -3.95 6.04 1.46
C GLY A 122 -4.44 4.63 1.16
N VAL A 123 -3.79 3.62 1.73
CA VAL A 123 -4.24 2.23 1.70
C VAL A 123 -4.17 1.62 3.10
N SER A 124 -5.04 0.66 3.37
CA SER A 124 -4.93 -0.25 4.50
C SER A 124 -4.83 -1.66 3.95
N TYR A 125 -3.65 -2.27 4.00
CA TYR A 125 -3.47 -3.66 3.62
C TYR A 125 -4.20 -4.58 4.61
N LEU A 126 -4.95 -5.53 4.08
CA LEU A 126 -5.49 -6.61 4.91
C LEU A 126 -4.36 -7.45 5.49
N LYS A 127 -4.61 -8.06 6.64
CA LYS A 127 -3.71 -9.02 7.26
C LYS A 127 -3.26 -10.08 6.26
N GLY A 128 -1.95 -10.26 6.14
CA GLY A 128 -1.33 -11.24 5.24
C GLY A 128 -1.23 -10.83 3.76
N THR A 129 -1.62 -9.61 3.39
CA THR A 129 -1.46 -9.11 2.01
C THR A 129 0.01 -8.92 1.66
N TRP A 130 0.47 -9.60 0.62
CA TRP A 130 1.81 -9.39 0.07
C TRP A 130 1.89 -8.05 -0.64
N HIS A 131 2.84 -7.22 -0.22
CA HIS A 131 3.08 -5.90 -0.79
C HIS A 131 4.58 -5.60 -0.83
N HIS A 132 4.98 -4.68 -1.71
CA HIS A 132 6.36 -4.16 -1.76
C HIS A 132 6.47 -3.00 -0.75
N PRO A 133 7.61 -2.84 -0.05
CA PRO A 133 7.86 -1.65 0.76
C PRO A 133 7.62 -0.34 0.02
N LEU A 134 7.42 0.75 0.75
CA LEU A 134 7.09 2.07 0.20
C LEU A 134 7.90 2.44 -1.06
N ILE A 135 7.18 2.86 -2.11
CA ILE A 135 7.75 3.41 -3.34
C ILE A 135 7.23 4.84 -3.52
N VAL A 136 8.08 5.81 -3.27
CA VAL A 136 7.79 7.23 -3.41
C VAL A 136 8.35 7.79 -4.72
N LEU A 137 7.69 8.80 -5.27
CA LEU A 137 8.04 9.42 -6.56
C LEU A 137 8.81 10.72 -6.41
N GLU A 138 8.75 11.33 -5.24
CA GLU A 138 9.53 12.50 -4.87
C GLU A 138 10.82 12.10 -4.13
N ALA A 139 11.74 13.02 -3.92
CA ALA A 139 13.01 12.75 -3.24
C ALA A 139 12.81 12.08 -1.88
N SER A 140 11.81 12.52 -1.11
CA SER A 140 11.28 11.84 0.07
C SER A 140 9.80 12.15 0.26
N GLN A 141 9.08 11.26 0.96
CA GLN A 141 7.67 11.45 1.31
C GLN A 141 7.37 10.78 2.65
N LYS A 142 6.63 11.48 3.51
CA LYS A 142 6.22 10.96 4.81
C LYS A 142 4.80 10.42 4.78
N PHE A 143 4.58 9.36 5.56
CA PHE A 143 3.30 8.70 5.70
C PHE A 143 2.93 8.57 7.17
N PHE A 144 1.68 8.86 7.49
CA PHE A 144 1.05 8.42 8.72
C PHE A 144 0.76 6.92 8.58
N VAL A 145 1.22 6.13 9.54
CA VAL A 145 1.13 4.67 9.50
C VAL A 145 0.43 4.17 10.75
N VAL A 146 -0.53 3.29 10.58
CA VAL A 146 -1.15 2.52 11.66
C VAL A 146 -0.84 1.06 11.43
N ASP A 147 -0.16 0.44 12.37
CA ASP A 147 0.24 -0.96 12.28
C ASP A 147 0.14 -1.67 13.64
N ARG A 148 0.71 -2.86 13.74
CA ARG A 148 0.62 -3.72 14.92
C ARG A 148 1.93 -3.74 15.69
N GLN A 149 1.84 -3.58 17.01
CA GLN A 149 2.87 -3.94 17.98
C GLN A 149 2.38 -5.11 18.83
N GLY A 150 3.24 -6.09 19.11
CA GLY A 150 2.93 -7.23 19.96
C GLY A 150 3.83 -8.42 19.64
N ASP A 151 3.64 -9.49 20.40
CA ASP A 151 4.37 -10.74 20.22
C ASP A 151 3.98 -11.44 18.91
N GLY A 152 4.71 -12.49 18.56
CA GLY A 152 4.51 -13.26 17.32
C GLY A 152 5.29 -12.74 16.11
N CYS A 153 5.39 -13.58 15.09
CA CYS A 153 6.11 -13.25 13.86
C CYS A 153 5.17 -12.49 12.90
N ASN A 154 5.25 -11.17 12.90
CA ASN A 154 4.41 -10.30 12.07
C ASN A 154 5.12 -9.76 10.84
N LEU A 155 6.21 -10.37 10.39
CA LEU A 155 6.89 -10.01 9.15
C LEU A 155 7.35 -11.26 8.42
N ASN A 156 6.86 -11.46 7.20
CA ASN A 156 7.43 -12.42 6.26
C ASN A 156 7.93 -11.65 5.05
N GLU A 157 9.13 -11.96 4.60
CA GLU A 157 9.75 -11.36 3.43
C GLU A 157 10.03 -12.42 2.37
N PHE A 158 9.89 -12.06 1.10
CA PHE A 158 10.21 -12.91 -0.04
C PHE A 158 11.02 -12.11 -1.07
N SER A 159 12.29 -12.46 -1.25
CA SER A 159 13.16 -11.77 -2.22
C SER A 159 12.75 -12.07 -3.65
N ILE A 160 12.63 -11.02 -4.46
CA ILE A 160 12.35 -11.08 -5.91
C ILE A 160 13.43 -10.36 -6.73
N GLU A 161 14.55 -10.03 -6.10
CA GLU A 161 15.63 -9.25 -6.69
C GLU A 161 16.17 -9.85 -8.00
N ASN A 162 16.19 -11.16 -8.10
CA ASN A 162 16.71 -11.88 -9.26
C ASN A 162 15.72 -11.99 -10.45
N LEU A 163 14.49 -11.45 -10.30
CA LEU A 163 13.44 -11.58 -11.31
C LEU A 163 13.40 -10.43 -12.31
N ASP A 164 14.22 -9.39 -12.09
CA ASP A 164 14.29 -8.19 -12.94
C ASP A 164 12.93 -7.54 -13.25
N ILE A 165 12.08 -7.42 -12.21
CA ILE A 165 10.78 -6.74 -12.28
C ILE A 165 10.98 -5.26 -12.00
N ASN A 166 10.55 -4.40 -12.94
CA ASN A 166 10.82 -2.97 -12.85
C ASN A 166 9.60 -2.12 -13.17
N ILE A 167 9.58 -0.91 -12.60
CA ILE A 167 8.67 0.18 -12.97
C ILE A 167 9.51 1.21 -13.73
N GLY A 168 9.25 1.34 -15.03
CA GLY A 168 9.99 2.27 -15.88
C GLY A 168 9.43 3.70 -15.83
N PRO A 169 10.24 4.72 -16.17
CA PRO A 169 9.82 6.13 -16.18
C PRO A 169 8.64 6.39 -17.13
N ASP A 170 8.55 5.71 -18.26
CA ASP A 170 7.45 5.84 -19.22
C ASP A 170 6.10 5.45 -18.59
N ASN A 171 6.09 4.47 -17.68
CA ASN A 171 4.89 4.05 -16.98
C ASN A 171 4.44 5.09 -15.96
N LEU A 172 5.38 5.83 -15.35
CA LEU A 172 5.11 6.88 -14.36
C LEU A 172 4.57 8.16 -15.02
N ILE A 173 4.99 8.49 -16.24
CA ILE A 173 4.49 9.65 -16.98
C ILE A 173 3.01 9.45 -17.35
N ASN A 174 2.66 8.24 -17.81
CA ASN A 174 1.28 7.91 -18.19
C ASN A 174 0.34 7.84 -16.97
N SER A 175 0.85 7.59 -15.75
CA SER A 175 0.02 7.55 -14.55
C SER A 175 -0.36 8.95 -14.04
N LYS A 176 0.47 9.97 -14.27
CA LYS A 176 0.19 11.37 -13.89
C LYS A 176 -0.83 12.07 -14.83
N SER A 177 -1.14 11.50 -15.98
CA SER A 177 -2.12 12.02 -16.95
C SER A 177 -3.50 11.33 -16.88
N ILE A 178 -3.77 10.54 -15.85
CA ILE A 178 -5.03 9.80 -15.65
C ILE A 178 -5.87 10.48 -14.54
N ASP A 179 -5.83 11.80 -14.46
CA ASP A 179 -6.74 12.61 -13.61
C ASP A 179 -8.10 12.81 -14.26
#